data_37a414b4bada964beb5ce0f15b3202e1
#
_entry.id   37a414b4bada964beb5ce0f15b3202e1
#
_cell.length_a   1.000
_cell.length_b   1.000
_cell.length_c   1.000
_cell.angle_alpha   90.00
_cell.angle_beta   90.00
_cell.angle_gamma   90.00
#
_symmetry.space_group_name_H-M   'P 1'
#
loop_
_entity.id
_entity.type
_entity.pdbx_description
1 polymer ?
#
loop_
_entity_poly.entity_id
_entity_poly.type
_entity_poly.pdbx_seq_one_letter_code
_entity_poly.pdbx_strand_id
1 'polypeptide(L)'
;MLQELAQEFDLTKIDAVGVSQKPRPVEGSYMPCFLAGVSAATAFAAARDIPLIHTTHQQGHAAAALYAAKGEALFSQKVLLFHISGGTTDLLLCDQVRAITTLGTSTDLYAGQAVDRVGVRLGFGFPAGAGVSRLAAQCAEDIRPKSSVKGLQCSLSGLENQCNALLAAGKAPEYVCKYCLLCVADTVVRMTKAAQKEYPGLPVVCAGGVMSSDIIRTWVQQRLPQVYFVPGQYSSDNAIGVSILAAREAGLWLM
;
A
#
# COMPACT_ATOMS: atom_id res chain seq x y z
N MET A 1 -3.93 6.61 25.99
CA MET A 1 -4.31 7.18 24.66
C MET A 1 -5.15 8.45 24.77
N LEU A 2 -6.47 8.46 25.17
CA LEU A 2 -7.25 9.71 25.27
C LEU A 2 -6.66 10.71 26.29
N GLN A 3 -6.16 10.22 27.44
CA GLN A 3 -5.49 11.07 28.43
C GLN A 3 -4.19 11.68 27.90
N GLU A 4 -3.41 10.95 27.12
CA GLU A 4 -2.18 11.45 26.46
C GLU A 4 -2.52 12.49 25.41
N LEU A 5 -3.54 12.22 24.56
CA LEU A 5 -4.02 13.20 23.60
C LEU A 5 -4.50 14.50 24.26
N ALA A 6 -5.19 14.40 25.40
CA ALA A 6 -5.65 15.57 26.17
C ALA A 6 -4.51 16.40 26.78
N GLN A 7 -3.30 15.86 26.91
CA GLN A 7 -2.12 16.61 27.34
C GLN A 7 -1.50 17.44 26.21
N GLU A 8 -1.64 16.97 24.97
CA GLU A 8 -1.04 17.61 23.77
C GLU A 8 -2.03 18.49 23.02
N PHE A 9 -3.31 18.14 23.03
CA PHE A 9 -4.36 18.77 22.24
C PHE A 9 -5.57 19.17 23.08
N ASP A 10 -6.16 20.31 22.75
CA ASP A 10 -7.45 20.72 23.31
C ASP A 10 -8.57 19.90 22.67
N LEU A 11 -9.02 18.85 23.37
CA LEU A 11 -10.08 17.97 22.89
C LEU A 11 -11.42 18.67 22.72
N THR A 12 -11.59 19.89 23.23
CA THR A 12 -12.83 20.68 23.04
C THR A 12 -12.91 21.30 21.65
N LYS A 13 -11.83 21.28 20.88
CA LYS A 13 -11.75 21.81 19.50
C LYS A 13 -11.88 20.75 18.42
N ILE A 14 -12.26 19.52 18.81
CA ILE A 14 -12.50 18.44 17.86
C ILE A 14 -13.93 18.57 17.33
N ASP A 15 -14.08 18.67 16.01
CA ASP A 15 -15.36 18.88 15.34
C ASP A 15 -15.95 17.60 14.74
N ALA A 16 -15.16 16.54 14.61
CA ALA A 16 -15.62 15.23 14.14
C ALA A 16 -14.68 14.10 14.57
N VAL A 17 -15.20 12.88 14.63
CA VAL A 17 -14.41 11.67 14.92
C VAL A 17 -14.52 10.69 13.76
N GLY A 18 -13.40 10.19 13.28
CA GLY A 18 -13.33 9.08 12.33
C GLY A 18 -12.90 7.79 13.01
N VAL A 19 -13.49 6.67 12.60
CA VAL A 19 -13.09 5.35 13.10
C VAL A 19 -13.19 4.28 12.03
N SER A 20 -12.16 3.41 11.96
CA SER A 20 -12.24 2.18 11.19
C SER A 20 -13.08 1.16 11.94
N GLN A 21 -14.21 0.72 11.35
CA GLN A 21 -15.13 -0.24 11.98
C GLN A 21 -14.88 -1.69 11.55
N LYS A 22 -14.18 -1.90 10.44
CA LYS A 22 -13.88 -3.22 9.87
C LYS A 22 -12.69 -3.14 8.90
N PRO A 23 -12.06 -4.29 8.53
CA PRO A 23 -10.90 -4.30 7.64
C PRO A 23 -11.18 -3.74 6.24
N ARG A 24 -12.21 -4.22 5.56
CA ARG A 24 -12.51 -3.90 4.14
C ARG A 24 -13.96 -3.47 3.95
N PRO A 25 -14.27 -2.66 2.90
CA PRO A 25 -15.63 -2.20 2.61
C PRO A 25 -16.47 -3.27 1.87
N VAL A 26 -16.42 -4.51 2.35
CA VAL A 26 -17.17 -5.65 1.80
C VAL A 26 -18.03 -6.29 2.88
N GLU A 27 -19.13 -6.95 2.47
CA GLU A 27 -19.98 -7.70 3.38
C GLU A 27 -19.18 -8.84 4.04
N GLY A 28 -19.48 -9.14 5.30
CA GLY A 28 -18.78 -10.18 6.07
C GLY A 28 -17.35 -9.80 6.52
N SER A 29 -16.80 -8.65 6.12
CA SER A 29 -15.53 -8.19 6.62
C SER A 29 -15.63 -7.82 8.10
N TYR A 30 -15.00 -8.60 8.97
CA TYR A 30 -15.06 -8.46 10.41
C TYR A 30 -13.72 -8.80 11.07
N MET A 31 -13.38 -8.04 12.10
CA MET A 31 -12.26 -8.36 12.98
C MET A 31 -12.52 -7.72 14.35
N PRO A 32 -12.50 -8.48 15.45
CA PRO A 32 -12.93 -8.02 16.79
C PRO A 32 -12.18 -6.80 17.31
N CYS A 33 -10.90 -6.63 16.98
CA CYS A 33 -10.08 -5.51 17.45
C CYS A 33 -10.64 -4.14 17.06
N PHE A 34 -11.40 -4.03 15.95
CA PHE A 34 -12.01 -2.76 15.55
C PHE A 34 -13.13 -2.33 16.49
N LEU A 35 -13.79 -3.26 17.18
CA LEU A 35 -14.89 -2.93 18.10
C LEU A 35 -14.44 -2.07 19.29
N ALA A 36 -13.22 -2.26 19.77
CA ALA A 36 -12.66 -1.43 20.84
C ALA A 36 -12.52 0.03 20.38
N GLY A 37 -12.01 0.25 19.16
CA GLY A 37 -11.90 1.58 18.55
C GLY A 37 -13.28 2.21 18.33
N VAL A 38 -14.23 1.45 17.81
CA VAL A 38 -15.61 1.93 17.60
C VAL A 38 -16.26 2.32 18.92
N SER A 39 -16.13 1.51 19.98
CA SER A 39 -16.69 1.82 21.30
C SER A 39 -16.13 3.12 21.88
N ALA A 40 -14.79 3.28 21.83
CA ALA A 40 -14.13 4.47 22.33
C ALA A 40 -14.51 5.73 21.52
N ALA A 41 -14.55 5.63 20.19
CA ALA A 41 -14.93 6.73 19.30
C ALA A 41 -16.40 7.13 19.49
N THR A 42 -17.31 6.16 19.65
CA THR A 42 -18.72 6.40 19.91
C THR A 42 -18.93 7.12 21.23
N ALA A 43 -18.29 6.67 22.31
CA ALA A 43 -18.39 7.30 23.62
C ALA A 43 -17.88 8.75 23.59
N PHE A 44 -16.74 8.98 22.93
CA PHE A 44 -16.17 10.32 22.82
C PHE A 44 -17.05 11.25 21.97
N ALA A 45 -17.51 10.81 20.80
CA ALA A 45 -18.36 11.59 19.92
C ALA A 45 -19.69 11.95 20.58
N ALA A 46 -20.33 10.99 21.27
CA ALA A 46 -21.58 11.22 22.01
C ALA A 46 -21.40 12.21 23.18
N ALA A 47 -20.30 12.10 23.93
CA ALA A 47 -20.01 13.01 25.04
C ALA A 47 -19.75 14.47 24.59
N ARG A 48 -19.38 14.64 23.32
CA ARG A 48 -19.06 15.94 22.72
C ARG A 48 -20.14 16.48 21.80
N ASP A 49 -21.16 15.69 21.52
CA ASP A 49 -22.23 15.97 20.54
C ASP A 49 -21.66 16.36 19.16
N ILE A 50 -20.70 15.55 18.67
CA ILE A 50 -20.02 15.75 17.38
C ILE A 50 -20.21 14.53 16.47
N PRO A 51 -20.11 14.70 15.13
CA PRO A 51 -20.27 13.62 14.18
C PRO A 51 -19.27 12.47 14.38
N LEU A 52 -19.75 11.23 14.29
CA LEU A 52 -18.95 10.02 14.21
C LEU A 52 -19.04 9.44 12.80
N ILE A 53 -17.89 9.39 12.12
CA ILE A 53 -17.78 8.90 10.75
C ILE A 53 -17.17 7.49 10.77
N HIS A 54 -17.91 6.52 10.25
CA HIS A 54 -17.47 5.14 10.10
C HIS A 54 -16.77 4.93 8.77
N THR A 55 -15.54 4.43 8.83
CA THR A 55 -14.73 4.05 7.67
C THR A 55 -14.32 2.58 7.74
N THR A 56 -13.50 2.13 6.81
CA THR A 56 -12.80 0.86 6.90
C THR A 56 -11.29 1.09 6.92
N HIS A 57 -10.54 0.13 7.46
CA HIS A 57 -9.09 0.19 7.50
C HIS A 57 -8.49 0.37 6.08
N GLN A 58 -9.00 -0.37 5.10
CA GLN A 58 -8.57 -0.24 3.71
C GLN A 58 -8.86 1.15 3.12
N GLN A 59 -10.01 1.76 3.44
CA GLN A 59 -10.33 3.14 3.02
C GLN A 59 -9.37 4.15 3.66
N GLY A 60 -9.02 3.96 4.93
CA GLY A 60 -8.03 4.79 5.61
C GLY A 60 -6.67 4.73 4.90
N HIS A 61 -6.17 3.53 4.57
CA HIS A 61 -4.93 3.38 3.80
C HIS A 61 -5.01 4.03 2.41
N ALA A 62 -6.10 3.83 1.69
CA ALA A 62 -6.29 4.44 0.38
C ALA A 62 -6.30 5.97 0.47
N ALA A 63 -7.04 6.54 1.43
CA ALA A 63 -7.11 7.99 1.63
C ALA A 63 -5.73 8.59 1.97
N ALA A 64 -4.99 7.99 2.91
CA ALA A 64 -3.63 8.42 3.24
C ALA A 64 -2.70 8.35 2.01
N ALA A 65 -2.79 7.27 1.22
CA ALA A 65 -1.99 7.09 0.02
C ALA A 65 -2.29 8.14 -1.05
N LEU A 66 -3.56 8.40 -1.36
CA LEU A 66 -3.95 9.40 -2.35
C LEU A 66 -3.54 10.82 -1.92
N TYR A 67 -3.75 11.15 -0.65
CA TYR A 67 -3.35 12.44 -0.10
C TYR A 67 -1.82 12.65 -0.20
N ALA A 68 -1.04 11.67 0.24
CA ALA A 68 0.41 11.73 0.21
C ALA A 68 1.01 11.73 -1.20
N ALA A 69 0.31 11.15 -2.19
CA ALA A 69 0.78 11.07 -3.57
C ALA A 69 0.62 12.39 -4.34
N LYS A 70 -0.53 13.04 -4.26
CA LYS A 70 -0.82 14.28 -4.99
C LYS A 70 -1.93 15.13 -4.35
N GLY A 71 -2.18 14.94 -3.07
CA GLY A 71 -3.20 15.71 -2.35
C GLY A 71 -4.61 15.52 -2.95
N GLU A 72 -5.39 16.59 -2.95
CA GLU A 72 -6.80 16.62 -3.32
C GLU A 72 -7.11 16.13 -4.75
N ALA A 73 -6.19 16.34 -5.70
CA ALA A 73 -6.42 16.04 -7.11
C ALA A 73 -6.76 14.55 -7.39
N LEU A 74 -6.34 13.64 -6.52
CA LEU A 74 -6.63 12.19 -6.68
C LEU A 74 -7.92 11.74 -5.99
N PHE A 75 -8.48 12.55 -5.08
CA PHE A 75 -9.72 12.18 -4.38
C PHE A 75 -10.99 12.32 -5.24
N SER A 76 -10.97 13.20 -6.23
CA SER A 76 -12.12 13.50 -7.08
C SER A 76 -12.24 12.62 -8.33
N GLN A 77 -11.30 11.68 -8.52
CA GLN A 77 -11.26 10.84 -9.71
C GLN A 77 -11.06 9.36 -9.36
N LYS A 78 -11.27 8.50 -10.35
CA LYS A 78 -10.89 7.08 -10.26
C LYS A 78 -9.38 6.94 -10.37
N VAL A 79 -8.81 6.05 -9.56
CA VAL A 79 -7.38 5.74 -9.59
C VAL A 79 -7.15 4.22 -9.47
N LEU A 80 -6.07 3.76 -10.06
CA LEU A 80 -5.52 2.43 -9.81
C LEU A 80 -4.56 2.53 -8.62
N LEU A 81 -4.80 1.81 -7.54
CA LEU A 81 -3.96 1.81 -6.34
C LEU A 81 -3.32 0.44 -6.14
N PHE A 82 -2.01 0.37 -6.21
CA PHE A 82 -1.26 -0.77 -5.71
C PHE A 82 -0.99 -0.61 -4.22
N HIS A 83 -1.42 -1.60 -3.44
CA HIS A 83 -1.02 -1.73 -2.04
C HIS A 83 -0.15 -2.98 -1.90
N ILE A 84 1.18 -2.79 -1.77
CA ILE A 84 2.17 -3.86 -1.77
C ILE A 84 3.02 -3.80 -0.51
N SER A 85 2.80 -4.78 0.37
CA SER A 85 3.43 -4.90 1.69
C SER A 85 3.81 -6.35 2.00
N GLY A 86 4.21 -6.64 3.24
CA GLY A 86 4.41 -8.00 3.74
C GLY A 86 3.13 -8.84 3.80
N GLY A 87 1.97 -8.21 3.91
CA GLY A 87 0.67 -8.87 4.06
C GLY A 87 -0.28 -8.71 2.88
N THR A 88 0.08 -7.91 1.85
CA THR A 88 -0.79 -7.64 0.70
C THR A 88 0.02 -7.48 -0.58
N THR A 89 -0.60 -7.81 -1.69
CA THR A 89 -0.15 -7.49 -3.04
C THR A 89 -1.39 -7.33 -3.90
N ASP A 90 -2.06 -6.20 -3.71
CA ASP A 90 -3.36 -5.91 -4.30
C ASP A 90 -3.27 -4.77 -5.30
N LEU A 91 -3.98 -4.93 -6.42
CA LEU A 91 -4.35 -3.86 -7.34
C LEU A 91 -5.81 -3.51 -7.10
N LEU A 92 -6.06 -2.30 -6.69
CA LEU A 92 -7.37 -1.78 -6.33
C LEU A 92 -7.82 -0.73 -7.35
N LEU A 93 -9.11 -0.70 -7.67
CA LEU A 93 -9.77 0.45 -8.27
C LEU A 93 -10.41 1.25 -7.13
N CYS A 94 -9.94 2.46 -6.93
CA CYS A 94 -10.50 3.41 -5.98
C CYS A 94 -11.35 4.44 -6.73
N ASP A 95 -12.63 4.49 -6.45
CA ASP A 95 -13.54 5.52 -6.95
C ASP A 95 -13.85 6.48 -5.80
N GLN A 96 -13.25 7.66 -5.83
CA GLN A 96 -13.37 8.70 -4.79
C GLN A 96 -13.11 8.19 -3.35
N VAL A 97 -12.27 7.16 -3.19
CA VAL A 97 -11.95 6.47 -1.93
C VAL A 97 -13.13 5.75 -1.26
N ARG A 98 -14.36 6.09 -1.58
CA ARG A 98 -15.57 5.48 -0.98
C ARG A 98 -15.84 4.09 -1.53
N ALA A 99 -15.71 3.90 -2.83
CA ALA A 99 -15.83 2.61 -3.47
C ALA A 99 -14.44 2.07 -3.82
N ILE A 100 -14.05 0.97 -3.17
CA ILE A 100 -12.80 0.27 -3.42
C ILE A 100 -13.13 -1.13 -3.90
N THR A 101 -12.67 -1.45 -5.10
CA THR A 101 -12.82 -2.78 -5.70
C THR A 101 -11.44 -3.40 -5.90
N THR A 102 -11.23 -4.62 -5.43
CA THR A 102 -10.03 -5.37 -5.72
C THR A 102 -10.11 -5.91 -7.14
N LEU A 103 -9.25 -5.39 -8.03
CA LEU A 103 -9.17 -5.84 -9.42
C LEU A 103 -8.27 -7.06 -9.57
N GLY A 104 -7.19 -7.13 -8.80
CA GLY A 104 -6.21 -8.19 -8.87
C GLY A 104 -5.40 -8.34 -7.60
N THR A 105 -4.83 -9.51 -7.41
CA THR A 105 -4.00 -9.83 -6.24
C THR A 105 -2.95 -10.87 -6.59
N SER A 106 -2.04 -11.15 -5.67
CA SER A 106 -1.19 -12.33 -5.77
C SER A 106 -1.97 -13.59 -5.41
N THR A 107 -1.80 -14.64 -6.22
CA THR A 107 -2.51 -15.92 -6.04
C THR A 107 -1.83 -16.86 -5.04
N ASP A 108 -0.62 -16.52 -4.58
CA ASP A 108 0.19 -17.40 -3.73
C ASP A 108 0.98 -16.64 -2.65
N LEU A 109 2.06 -16.00 -2.99
CA LEU A 109 2.96 -15.32 -2.06
C LEU A 109 2.87 -13.80 -2.23
N TYR A 110 2.84 -13.04 -1.14
CA TYR A 110 2.88 -11.58 -1.22
C TYR A 110 4.29 -11.07 -1.54
N ALA A 111 4.37 -9.94 -2.24
CA ALA A 111 5.64 -9.39 -2.72
C ALA A 111 6.61 -9.08 -1.57
N GLY A 112 6.13 -8.53 -0.46
CA GLY A 112 6.97 -8.29 0.71
C GLY A 112 7.53 -9.58 1.29
N GLN A 113 6.72 -10.64 1.36
CA GLN A 113 7.20 -11.95 1.81
C GLN A 113 8.25 -12.54 0.86
N ALA A 114 8.08 -12.39 -0.46
CA ALA A 114 9.06 -12.85 -1.43
C ALA A 114 10.41 -12.11 -1.24
N VAL A 115 10.36 -10.80 -1.07
CA VAL A 115 11.56 -9.96 -0.81
C VAL A 115 12.21 -10.35 0.52
N ASP A 116 11.41 -10.53 1.58
CA ASP A 116 11.92 -10.90 2.90
C ASP A 116 12.59 -12.28 2.90
N ARG A 117 11.99 -13.29 2.23
CA ARG A 117 12.57 -14.62 2.12
C ARG A 117 13.91 -14.63 1.40
N VAL A 118 14.02 -13.87 0.30
CA VAL A 118 15.29 -13.69 -0.43
C VAL A 118 16.32 -13.01 0.47
N GLY A 119 15.93 -11.96 1.20
CA GLY A 119 16.82 -11.24 2.09
C GLY A 119 17.29 -12.06 3.29
N VAL A 120 16.38 -12.79 3.95
CA VAL A 120 16.72 -13.68 5.08
C VAL A 120 17.70 -14.78 4.63
N ARG A 121 17.50 -15.35 3.43
CA ARG A 121 18.43 -16.31 2.85
C ARG A 121 19.83 -15.75 2.63
N LEU A 122 19.94 -14.44 2.38
CA LEU A 122 21.21 -13.72 2.23
C LEU A 122 21.79 -13.23 3.58
N GLY A 123 21.16 -13.58 4.70
CA GLY A 123 21.63 -13.25 6.05
C GLY A 123 21.13 -11.93 6.62
N PHE A 124 20.16 -11.26 5.97
CA PHE A 124 19.54 -10.06 6.52
C PHE A 124 18.52 -10.42 7.63
N GLY A 125 18.41 -9.54 8.62
CA GLY A 125 17.35 -9.64 9.64
C GLY A 125 15.96 -9.34 9.04
N PHE A 126 14.90 -9.88 9.65
CA PHE A 126 13.52 -9.60 9.29
C PHE A 126 13.03 -8.30 9.99
N PRO A 127 12.32 -7.40 9.26
CA PRO A 127 12.03 -7.42 7.82
C PRO A 127 13.27 -7.08 6.98
N ALA A 128 13.48 -7.81 5.88
CA ALA A 128 14.71 -7.77 5.09
C ALA A 128 14.70 -6.74 3.95
N GLY A 129 13.55 -6.16 3.62
CA GLY A 129 13.35 -5.31 2.44
C GLY A 129 14.36 -4.17 2.30
N ALA A 130 14.69 -3.47 3.40
CA ALA A 130 15.69 -2.39 3.38
C ALA A 130 17.11 -2.90 3.07
N GLY A 131 17.48 -4.07 3.60
CA GLY A 131 18.77 -4.74 3.31
C GLY A 131 18.86 -5.14 1.85
N VAL A 132 17.81 -5.78 1.33
CA VAL A 132 17.70 -6.18 -0.07
C VAL A 132 17.82 -4.97 -1.01
N SER A 133 17.12 -3.86 -0.71
CA SER A 133 17.19 -2.65 -1.53
C SER A 133 18.59 -2.02 -1.53
N ARG A 134 19.25 -1.94 -0.37
CA ARG A 134 20.61 -1.40 -0.28
C ARG A 134 21.63 -2.26 -1.05
N LEU A 135 21.53 -3.59 -0.94
CA LEU A 135 22.44 -4.47 -1.66
C LEU A 135 22.18 -4.45 -3.17
N ALA A 136 20.91 -4.46 -3.57
CA ALA A 136 20.51 -4.36 -4.97
C ALA A 136 21.02 -3.10 -5.67
N ALA A 137 21.13 -1.98 -4.95
CA ALA A 137 21.62 -0.71 -5.48
C ALA A 137 23.12 -0.77 -5.89
N GLN A 138 23.87 -1.75 -5.39
CA GLN A 138 25.30 -1.95 -5.75
C GLN A 138 25.47 -2.67 -7.09
N CYS A 139 24.42 -3.29 -7.62
CA CYS A 139 24.47 -4.00 -8.90
C CYS A 139 24.32 -3.04 -10.07
N ALA A 140 25.38 -2.92 -10.89
CA ALA A 140 25.36 -2.10 -12.10
C ALA A 140 24.81 -2.84 -13.34
N GLU A 141 24.66 -4.19 -13.27
CA GLU A 141 24.24 -4.98 -14.42
C GLU A 141 22.80 -4.63 -14.85
N ASP A 142 22.56 -4.64 -16.17
CA ASP A 142 21.21 -4.60 -16.73
C ASP A 142 20.56 -5.98 -16.61
N ILE A 143 19.40 -6.03 -15.99
CA ILE A 143 18.71 -7.28 -15.63
C ILE A 143 17.34 -7.30 -16.29
N ARG A 144 17.02 -8.39 -16.97
CA ARG A 144 15.69 -8.64 -17.51
C ARG A 144 14.87 -9.50 -16.52
N PRO A 145 13.87 -8.91 -15.85
CA PRO A 145 13.03 -9.66 -14.93
C PRO A 145 12.11 -10.64 -15.65
N LYS A 146 11.75 -11.73 -14.96
CA LYS A 146 10.77 -12.73 -15.42
C LYS A 146 9.62 -12.82 -14.42
N SER A 147 8.72 -11.82 -14.44
CA SER A 147 7.54 -11.83 -13.58
C SER A 147 6.44 -12.78 -14.12
N SER A 148 5.66 -13.35 -13.22
CA SER A 148 4.52 -14.21 -13.54
C SER A 148 3.23 -13.43 -13.34
N VAL A 149 2.64 -12.95 -14.45
CA VAL A 149 1.38 -12.18 -14.45
C VAL A 149 0.44 -12.76 -15.49
N LYS A 150 -0.79 -13.04 -15.08
CA LYS A 150 -1.89 -13.49 -15.95
C LYS A 150 -3.10 -12.56 -15.74
N GLY A 151 -3.33 -11.68 -16.72
CA GLY A 151 -4.36 -10.63 -16.59
C GLY A 151 -4.04 -9.70 -15.41
N LEU A 152 -4.95 -9.62 -14.44
CA LEU A 152 -4.83 -8.81 -13.24
C LEU A 152 -4.28 -9.58 -12.03
N GLN A 153 -3.96 -10.86 -12.18
CA GLN A 153 -3.40 -11.70 -11.13
C GLN A 153 -1.91 -11.90 -11.32
N CYS A 154 -1.17 -12.05 -10.21
CA CYS A 154 0.25 -12.42 -10.25
C CYS A 154 0.53 -13.63 -9.36
N SER A 155 1.69 -14.26 -9.56
CA SER A 155 2.22 -15.34 -8.75
C SER A 155 3.67 -15.02 -8.42
N LEU A 156 4.03 -15.05 -7.15
CA LEU A 156 5.34 -14.63 -6.65
C LEU A 156 6.11 -15.77 -5.95
N SER A 157 5.49 -16.95 -5.72
CA SER A 157 6.21 -18.11 -5.18
C SER A 157 7.34 -18.58 -6.09
N GLY A 158 7.14 -18.49 -7.41
CA GLY A 158 8.17 -18.77 -8.40
C GLY A 158 9.37 -17.83 -8.35
N LEU A 159 9.21 -16.60 -7.85
CA LEU A 159 10.28 -15.63 -7.71
C LEU A 159 11.35 -16.09 -6.71
N GLU A 160 10.94 -16.63 -5.56
CA GLU A 160 11.86 -17.19 -4.58
C GLU A 160 12.72 -18.31 -5.21
N ASN A 161 12.09 -19.22 -5.97
CA ASN A 161 12.79 -20.31 -6.66
C ASN A 161 13.77 -19.80 -7.72
N GLN A 162 13.40 -18.74 -8.47
CA GLN A 162 14.28 -18.11 -9.46
C GLN A 162 15.50 -17.49 -8.79
N CYS A 163 15.31 -16.76 -7.68
CA CYS A 163 16.40 -16.17 -6.90
C CYS A 163 17.34 -17.25 -6.34
N ASN A 164 16.78 -18.35 -5.82
CA ASN A 164 17.56 -19.47 -5.34
C ASN A 164 18.38 -20.14 -6.43
N ALA A 165 17.81 -20.30 -7.63
CA ALA A 165 18.53 -20.85 -8.78
C ALA A 165 19.67 -19.91 -9.25
N LEU A 166 19.47 -18.60 -9.22
CA LEU A 166 20.51 -17.64 -9.54
C LEU A 166 21.68 -17.70 -8.55
N LEU A 167 21.39 -17.81 -7.23
CA LEU A 167 22.43 -17.99 -6.20
C LEU A 167 23.19 -19.31 -6.41
N ALA A 168 22.48 -20.41 -6.69
CA ALA A 168 23.10 -21.70 -6.97
C ALA A 168 23.96 -21.68 -8.23
N ALA A 169 23.63 -20.84 -9.21
CA ALA A 169 24.42 -20.61 -10.42
C ALA A 169 25.60 -19.64 -10.22
N GLY A 170 25.88 -19.22 -8.97
CA GLY A 170 27.01 -18.36 -8.64
C GLY A 170 26.80 -16.87 -8.95
N LYS A 171 25.58 -16.43 -9.19
CA LYS A 171 25.30 -14.99 -9.33
C LYS A 171 25.54 -14.26 -8.01
N ALA A 172 26.11 -13.08 -8.09
CA ALA A 172 26.40 -12.23 -6.94
C ALA A 172 25.13 -11.86 -6.16
N PRO A 173 25.16 -11.77 -4.82
CA PRO A 173 23.99 -11.43 -4.00
C PRO A 173 23.29 -10.13 -4.40
N GLU A 174 24.03 -9.10 -4.78
CA GLU A 174 23.51 -7.82 -5.25
C GLU A 174 22.72 -7.96 -6.56
N TYR A 175 23.16 -8.86 -7.45
CA TYR A 175 22.43 -9.20 -8.68
C TYR A 175 21.07 -9.84 -8.33
N VAL A 176 21.08 -10.81 -7.41
CA VAL A 176 19.87 -11.54 -7.02
C VAL A 176 18.88 -10.62 -6.33
N CYS A 177 19.34 -9.73 -5.44
CA CYS A 177 18.52 -8.70 -4.83
C CYS A 177 17.87 -7.79 -5.86
N LYS A 178 18.66 -7.30 -6.83
CA LYS A 178 18.15 -6.44 -7.90
C LYS A 178 17.16 -7.17 -8.78
N TYR A 179 17.44 -8.42 -9.15
CA TYR A 179 16.53 -9.27 -9.91
C TYR A 179 15.18 -9.44 -9.20
N CYS A 180 15.20 -9.72 -7.89
CA CYS A 180 14.00 -9.85 -7.07
C CYS A 180 13.13 -8.58 -7.12
N LEU A 181 13.71 -7.42 -6.87
CA LEU A 181 13.00 -6.15 -6.88
C LEU A 181 12.47 -5.78 -8.28
N LEU A 182 13.24 -6.07 -9.33
CA LEU A 182 12.81 -5.83 -10.71
C LEU A 182 11.66 -6.75 -11.13
N CYS A 183 11.59 -7.99 -10.64
CA CYS A 183 10.45 -8.87 -10.89
C CYS A 183 9.18 -8.32 -10.23
N VAL A 184 9.27 -7.77 -9.01
CA VAL A 184 8.14 -7.10 -8.37
C VAL A 184 7.73 -5.85 -9.17
N ALA A 185 8.69 -5.03 -9.60
CA ALA A 185 8.44 -3.84 -10.39
C ALA A 185 7.77 -4.17 -11.74
N ASP A 186 8.25 -5.21 -12.43
CA ASP A 186 7.67 -5.69 -13.69
C ASP A 186 6.26 -6.26 -13.49
N THR A 187 5.99 -6.89 -12.36
CA THR A 187 4.63 -7.33 -11.97
C THR A 187 3.68 -6.13 -11.93
N VAL A 188 4.07 -5.04 -11.28
CA VAL A 188 3.27 -3.80 -11.22
C VAL A 188 3.02 -3.25 -12.63
N VAL A 189 4.05 -3.14 -13.46
CA VAL A 189 3.92 -2.64 -14.84
C VAL A 189 2.97 -3.49 -15.66
N ARG A 190 3.09 -4.82 -15.60
CA ARG A 190 2.26 -5.73 -16.39
C ARG A 190 0.81 -5.75 -15.92
N MET A 191 0.56 -5.75 -14.62
CA MET A 191 -0.80 -5.66 -14.05
C MET A 191 -1.44 -4.32 -14.40
N THR A 192 -0.70 -3.20 -14.33
CA THR A 192 -1.19 -1.89 -14.75
C THR A 192 -1.60 -1.89 -16.22
N LYS A 193 -0.73 -2.37 -17.12
CA LYS A 193 -1.03 -2.45 -18.56
C LYS A 193 -2.25 -3.33 -18.84
N ALA A 194 -2.46 -4.39 -18.07
CA ALA A 194 -3.64 -5.21 -18.17
C ALA A 194 -4.90 -4.46 -17.71
N ALA A 195 -4.83 -3.75 -16.56
CA ALA A 195 -5.93 -2.94 -16.05
C ALA A 195 -6.30 -1.77 -16.97
N GLN A 196 -5.31 -1.11 -17.59
CA GLN A 196 -5.53 0.01 -18.51
C GLN A 196 -6.26 -0.36 -19.80
N LYS A 197 -6.42 -1.64 -20.12
CA LYS A 197 -7.29 -2.07 -21.22
C LYS A 197 -8.77 -1.81 -20.93
N GLU A 198 -9.17 -1.94 -19.67
CA GLU A 198 -10.54 -1.70 -19.21
C GLU A 198 -10.70 -0.29 -18.60
N TYR A 199 -9.62 0.22 -17.98
CA TYR A 199 -9.58 1.52 -17.31
C TYR A 199 -8.49 2.42 -17.91
N PRO A 200 -8.65 2.89 -19.17
CA PRO A 200 -7.61 3.65 -19.87
C PRO A 200 -7.35 5.00 -19.21
N GLY A 201 -6.10 5.41 -19.15
CA GLY A 201 -5.70 6.74 -18.71
C GLY A 201 -5.82 7.02 -17.21
N LEU A 202 -6.23 6.05 -16.40
CA LEU A 202 -6.29 6.26 -14.95
C LEU A 202 -4.89 6.45 -14.35
N PRO A 203 -4.71 7.41 -13.42
CA PRO A 203 -3.47 7.55 -12.67
C PRO A 203 -3.25 6.32 -11.79
N VAL A 204 -1.97 6.00 -11.57
CA VAL A 204 -1.54 4.86 -10.78
C VAL A 204 -0.88 5.36 -9.50
N VAL A 205 -1.32 4.87 -8.35
CA VAL A 205 -0.72 5.16 -7.05
C VAL A 205 -0.10 3.88 -6.51
N CYS A 206 1.16 3.95 -6.07
CA CYS A 206 1.91 2.84 -5.51
C CYS A 206 2.19 3.09 -4.04
N ALA A 207 1.58 2.29 -3.16
CA ALA A 207 1.68 2.37 -1.70
C ALA A 207 2.14 1.05 -1.08
N GLY A 208 2.62 1.12 0.16
CA GLY A 208 3.13 0.00 0.92
C GLY A 208 4.66 -0.06 0.97
N GLY A 209 5.19 -0.74 1.99
CA GLY A 209 6.62 -0.73 2.30
C GLY A 209 7.52 -1.23 1.16
N VAL A 210 7.06 -2.17 0.35
CA VAL A 210 7.80 -2.68 -0.82
C VAL A 210 7.99 -1.60 -1.87
N MET A 211 7.00 -0.71 -2.03
CA MET A 211 7.04 0.36 -3.04
C MET A 211 7.98 1.52 -2.65
N SER A 212 8.58 1.50 -1.46
CA SER A 212 9.60 2.46 -1.04
C SER A 212 10.95 2.26 -1.73
N SER A 213 11.17 1.13 -2.40
CA SER A 213 12.41 0.83 -3.11
C SER A 213 12.61 1.74 -4.33
N ASP A 214 13.72 2.46 -4.39
CA ASP A 214 14.07 3.32 -5.52
C ASP A 214 14.26 2.54 -6.82
N ILE A 215 14.71 1.29 -6.75
CA ILE A 215 14.83 0.39 -7.92
C ILE A 215 13.44 0.12 -8.52
N ILE A 216 12.45 -0.21 -7.67
CA ILE A 216 11.07 -0.42 -8.11
C ILE A 216 10.50 0.87 -8.68
N ARG A 217 10.66 1.98 -7.96
CA ARG A 217 10.17 3.29 -8.38
C ARG A 217 10.71 3.66 -9.75
N THR A 218 12.02 3.63 -9.94
CA THR A 218 12.68 4.00 -11.20
C THR A 218 12.18 3.12 -12.36
N TRP A 219 12.13 1.80 -12.17
CA TRP A 219 11.66 0.88 -13.20
C TRP A 219 10.22 1.15 -13.64
N VAL A 220 9.33 1.38 -12.68
CA VAL A 220 7.92 1.62 -12.94
C VAL A 220 7.71 2.98 -13.61
N GLN A 221 8.35 4.05 -13.10
CA GLN A 221 8.24 5.41 -13.66
C GLN A 221 8.73 5.51 -15.10
N GLN A 222 9.76 4.74 -15.47
CA GLN A 222 10.25 4.68 -16.84
C GLN A 222 9.28 4.01 -17.83
N ARG A 223 8.28 3.25 -17.32
CA ARG A 223 7.42 2.39 -18.14
C ARG A 223 5.94 2.72 -18.09
N LEU A 224 5.52 3.52 -17.11
CA LEU A 224 4.15 3.94 -16.93
C LEU A 224 4.07 5.46 -16.82
N PRO A 225 3.18 6.12 -17.58
CA PRO A 225 2.85 7.52 -17.36
C PRO A 225 1.98 7.68 -16.10
N GLN A 226 1.97 8.87 -15.51
CA GLN A 226 1.08 9.27 -14.41
C GLN A 226 1.11 8.28 -13.23
N VAL A 227 2.31 7.83 -12.82
CA VAL A 227 2.50 6.99 -11.65
C VAL A 227 3.04 7.81 -10.48
N TYR A 228 2.43 7.64 -9.32
CA TYR A 228 2.75 8.33 -8.07
C TYR A 228 3.15 7.32 -7.01
N PHE A 229 4.23 7.61 -6.29
CA PHE A 229 4.71 6.77 -5.20
C PHE A 229 4.48 7.46 -3.87
N VAL A 230 3.88 6.72 -2.95
CA VAL A 230 3.61 7.19 -1.59
C VAL A 230 4.89 7.16 -0.77
N PRO A 231 5.26 8.26 -0.06
CA PRO A 231 6.37 8.24 0.87
C PRO A 231 6.18 7.17 1.97
N GLY A 232 7.27 6.50 2.37
CA GLY A 232 7.23 5.35 3.29
C GLY A 232 6.52 5.64 4.62
N GLN A 233 6.62 6.87 5.14
CA GLN A 233 5.94 7.31 6.37
C GLN A 233 4.40 7.23 6.32
N TYR A 234 3.80 7.26 5.13
CA TYR A 234 2.35 7.11 4.92
C TYR A 234 1.95 5.68 4.51
N SER A 235 2.91 4.77 4.42
CA SER A 235 2.69 3.38 3.99
C SER A 235 2.48 2.40 5.15
N SER A 236 2.67 2.87 6.40
CA SER A 236 2.36 2.12 7.62
C SER A 236 0.96 2.43 8.13
N ASP A 237 0.48 1.65 9.10
CA ASP A 237 -0.77 1.92 9.80
C ASP A 237 -0.72 3.29 10.47
N ASN A 238 -1.69 4.13 10.15
CA ASN A 238 -1.83 5.48 10.68
C ASN A 238 -3.29 5.93 10.63
N ALA A 239 -3.63 6.96 11.40
CA ALA A 239 -4.97 7.53 11.46
C ALA A 239 -5.22 8.62 10.42
N ILE A 240 -4.19 9.04 9.66
CA ILE A 240 -4.26 10.20 8.76
C ILE A 240 -5.38 10.06 7.74
N GLY A 241 -5.46 8.91 7.07
CA GLY A 241 -6.50 8.69 6.06
C GLY A 241 -7.90 8.63 6.64
N VAL A 242 -8.06 8.07 7.84
CA VAL A 242 -9.35 8.05 8.55
C VAL A 242 -9.77 9.48 8.94
N SER A 243 -8.82 10.31 9.41
CA SER A 243 -9.07 11.72 9.75
C SER A 243 -9.45 12.54 8.52
N ILE A 244 -8.77 12.33 7.38
CA ILE A 244 -9.09 12.99 6.11
C ILE A 244 -10.52 12.62 5.67
N LEU A 245 -10.88 11.35 5.72
CA LEU A 245 -12.23 10.90 5.37
C LEU A 245 -13.29 11.49 6.29
N ALA A 246 -13.01 11.53 7.60
CA ALA A 246 -13.91 12.12 8.58
C ALA A 246 -14.11 13.62 8.33
N ALA A 247 -13.05 14.38 8.12
CA ALA A 247 -13.12 15.80 7.84
C ALA A 247 -13.91 16.11 6.56
N ARG A 248 -13.70 15.33 5.49
CA ARG A 248 -14.45 15.49 4.23
C ARG A 248 -15.93 15.17 4.38
N GLU A 249 -16.27 14.11 5.10
CA GLU A 249 -17.66 13.66 5.27
C GLU A 249 -18.43 14.57 6.23
N ALA A 250 -17.75 15.14 7.21
CA ALA A 250 -18.32 16.15 8.11
C ALA A 250 -18.40 17.55 7.48
N GLY A 251 -17.92 17.75 6.24
CA GLY A 251 -17.91 19.07 5.58
C GLY A 251 -16.87 20.05 6.15
N LEU A 252 -15.88 19.52 6.89
CA LEU A 252 -14.81 20.31 7.54
C LEU A 252 -13.57 20.43 6.67
N TRP A 253 -13.51 19.74 5.55
CA TRP A 253 -12.40 19.78 4.62
C TRP A 253 -12.48 21.05 3.78
N LEU A 254 -11.69 22.04 4.12
CA LEU A 254 -11.55 23.27 3.32
C LEU A 254 -10.68 22.94 2.09
N MET A 255 -11.25 23.19 0.91
CA MET A 255 -10.54 23.13 -0.37
C MET A 255 -9.58 24.30 -0.52
#